data_6ac7853eaef73b4ea35de1c4324eb3e0
#
_entry.id   6ac7853eaef73b4ea35de1c4324eb3e0
#
_cell.length_a   1.000
_cell.length_b   1.000
_cell.length_c   1.000
_cell.angle_alpha   90.00
_cell.angle_beta   90.00
_cell.angle_gamma   90.00
#
_symmetry.space_group_name_H-M   'P 1'
#
loop_
_entity.id
_entity.type
_entity.pdbx_description
1 polymer ?
#
loop_
_entity_poly.entity_id
_entity_poly.type
_entity_poly.pdbx_seq_one_letter_code
_entity_poly.pdbx_strand_id
1 'polypeptide(L)'
;MVNSEERQMIVGLFPFLSGNPIVIDGGSNKGGFSDVFIDEYKDDVNLYLFEPNKKLLSYTEIKYEYQKNIRFLNLALYKETGEIPFYYFENFNNELSSIYKDDTKWGGLPLVHGRTDCITLDKFCKDNKISHIDYLKLDLEGSDVDALMGCKRLISEDAITIIQIEYSEHYKRANHSIREVFDIFKNTGYRIYSFDGNYSEVVEFEDDFIPQNFIITKREIRNYSIGWNTEFIYNTAPLGKFDMVLEVGGFEGINTKYICENLLNEGGRVNVVDPLEDYYIEGDTEHPYFRDQHQRFLRNTKGCTINLYRGKSEVELPKLNALRHDLCYVDGNHNEENVYFDLC
;
A
#
# COMPACT_ATOMS: atom_id res chain seq x y z
N MET A 1 -7.43 9.66 -11.22
CA MET A 1 -6.17 8.86 -11.20
C MET A 1 -5.61 8.97 -9.81
N VAL A 2 -5.16 7.87 -9.25
CA VAL A 2 -4.39 7.85 -7.99
C VAL A 2 -3.17 8.75 -8.14
N ASN A 3 -2.92 9.63 -7.19
CA ASN A 3 -1.74 10.49 -7.20
C ASN A 3 -0.47 9.70 -6.87
N SER A 4 0.70 10.31 -7.05
CA SER A 4 1.99 9.65 -6.83
C SER A 4 2.19 9.16 -5.39
N GLU A 5 1.72 9.93 -4.41
CA GLU A 5 1.85 9.61 -2.99
C GLU A 5 0.96 8.42 -2.60
N GLU A 6 -0.31 8.44 -3.04
CA GLU A 6 -1.22 7.31 -2.81
C GLU A 6 -0.74 6.03 -3.52
N ARG A 7 -0.20 6.17 -4.76
CA ARG A 7 0.41 5.02 -5.45
C ARG A 7 1.58 4.45 -4.65
N GLN A 8 2.44 5.29 -4.11
CA GLN A 8 3.57 4.89 -3.28
C GLN A 8 3.10 4.17 -2.01
N MET A 9 2.07 4.69 -1.36
CA MET A 9 1.43 4.05 -0.20
C MET A 9 0.92 2.65 -0.56
N ILE A 10 0.18 2.49 -1.66
CA ILE A 10 -0.39 1.19 -2.06
C ILE A 10 0.73 0.19 -2.38
N VAL A 11 1.70 0.58 -3.20
CA VAL A 11 2.81 -0.29 -3.63
C VAL A 11 3.68 -0.73 -2.45
N GLY A 12 3.90 0.15 -1.47
CA GLY A 12 4.61 -0.19 -0.23
C GLY A 12 3.97 -1.31 0.60
N LEU A 13 2.71 -1.65 0.33
CA LEU A 13 1.97 -2.70 1.02
C LEU A 13 1.94 -4.04 0.27
N PHE A 14 2.36 -4.08 -1.00
CA PHE A 14 2.38 -5.29 -1.82
C PHE A 14 3.14 -6.47 -1.19
N PRO A 15 4.25 -6.28 -0.46
CA PRO A 15 4.92 -7.39 0.23
C PRO A 15 4.06 -8.15 1.26
N PHE A 16 2.94 -7.58 1.70
CA PHE A 16 2.01 -8.24 2.61
C PHE A 16 0.92 -9.05 1.92
N LEU A 17 0.82 -8.94 0.59
CA LEU A 17 -0.24 -9.55 -0.20
C LEU A 17 0.20 -10.92 -0.76
N SER A 18 -0.77 -11.73 -1.16
CA SER A 18 -0.51 -12.99 -1.84
C SER A 18 -0.06 -12.77 -3.30
N GLY A 19 0.55 -13.79 -3.91
CA GLY A 19 0.94 -13.72 -5.33
C GLY A 19 -0.24 -13.66 -6.31
N ASN A 20 -1.47 -13.91 -5.84
CA ASN A 20 -2.71 -13.78 -6.60
C ASN A 20 -3.78 -13.14 -5.70
N PRO A 21 -3.63 -11.84 -5.39
CA PRO A 21 -4.41 -11.20 -4.34
C PRO A 21 -5.88 -11.04 -4.71
N ILE A 22 -6.73 -11.17 -3.70
CA ILE A 22 -8.14 -10.78 -3.77
C ILE A 22 -8.24 -9.33 -3.30
N VAL A 23 -8.61 -8.44 -4.20
CA VAL A 23 -8.70 -7.00 -3.98
C VAL A 23 -10.12 -6.53 -4.16
N ILE A 24 -10.61 -5.77 -3.19
CA ILE A 24 -11.93 -5.14 -3.25
C ILE A 24 -11.75 -3.63 -3.32
N ASP A 25 -12.21 -3.04 -4.41
CA ASP A 25 -12.23 -1.60 -4.67
C ASP A 25 -13.64 -1.07 -4.41
N GLY A 26 -13.88 -0.62 -3.20
CA GLY A 26 -15.12 0.03 -2.78
C GLY A 26 -15.13 1.50 -3.18
N GLY A 27 -16.07 1.89 -4.04
CA GLY A 27 -16.08 3.20 -4.69
C GLY A 27 -15.05 3.26 -5.81
N SER A 28 -15.12 2.31 -6.75
CA SER A 28 -14.09 2.17 -7.77
C SER A 28 -14.01 3.32 -8.78
N ASN A 29 -15.03 4.14 -8.86
CA ASN A 29 -15.07 5.32 -9.70
C ASN A 29 -14.58 5.01 -11.13
N LYS A 30 -13.52 5.64 -11.62
CA LYS A 30 -12.89 5.38 -12.93
C LYS A 30 -11.76 4.33 -12.89
N GLY A 31 -11.62 3.62 -11.79
CA GLY A 31 -10.67 2.52 -11.63
C GLY A 31 -9.22 2.96 -11.38
N GLY A 32 -8.99 4.18 -10.89
CA GLY A 32 -7.63 4.66 -10.66
C GLY A 32 -6.85 3.83 -9.66
N PHE A 33 -7.50 3.39 -8.57
CA PHE A 33 -6.92 2.48 -7.59
C PHE A 33 -6.66 1.10 -8.21
N SER A 34 -7.63 0.56 -8.92
CA SER A 34 -7.51 -0.74 -9.59
C SER A 34 -6.37 -0.79 -10.61
N ASP A 35 -6.04 0.34 -11.29
CA ASP A 35 -4.92 0.44 -12.22
C ASP A 35 -3.60 0.04 -11.55
N VAL A 36 -3.39 0.42 -10.28
CA VAL A 36 -2.14 0.12 -9.55
C VAL A 36 -1.93 -1.39 -9.43
N PHE A 37 -2.99 -2.15 -9.16
CA PHE A 37 -2.92 -3.60 -9.05
C PHE A 37 -2.83 -4.29 -10.42
N ILE A 38 -3.53 -3.77 -11.44
CA ILE A 38 -3.44 -4.30 -12.80
C ILE A 38 -2.05 -4.09 -13.38
N ASP A 39 -1.44 -2.93 -13.15
CA ASP A 39 -0.07 -2.63 -13.58
C ASP A 39 0.92 -3.65 -13.05
N GLU A 40 0.74 -4.08 -11.82
CA GLU A 40 1.66 -4.95 -11.12
C GLU A 40 1.38 -6.45 -11.34
N TYR A 41 0.17 -6.88 -11.01
CA TYR A 41 -0.19 -8.29 -11.00
C TYR A 41 -0.71 -8.81 -12.35
N LYS A 42 -1.02 -7.93 -13.30
CA LYS A 42 -1.58 -8.27 -14.62
C LYS A 42 -2.85 -9.14 -14.47
N ASP A 43 -2.81 -10.38 -15.00
CA ASP A 43 -3.91 -11.34 -14.90
C ASP A 43 -3.93 -12.13 -13.56
N ASP A 44 -2.93 -11.93 -12.68
CA ASP A 44 -2.81 -12.67 -11.42
C ASP A 44 -3.52 -11.98 -10.22
N VAL A 45 -4.27 -10.90 -10.45
CA VAL A 45 -5.10 -10.26 -9.44
C VAL A 45 -6.58 -10.62 -9.62
N ASN A 46 -7.32 -10.82 -8.53
CA ASN A 46 -8.76 -10.96 -8.52
C ASN A 46 -9.39 -9.67 -8.00
N LEU A 47 -9.93 -8.84 -8.89
CA LEU A 47 -10.50 -7.54 -8.58
C LEU A 47 -12.03 -7.59 -8.51
N TYR A 48 -12.58 -6.98 -7.46
CA TYR A 48 -14.02 -6.77 -7.28
C TYR A 48 -14.29 -5.28 -7.14
N LEU A 49 -14.83 -4.66 -8.20
CA LEU A 49 -15.11 -3.23 -8.28
C LEU A 49 -16.56 -2.95 -7.89
N PHE A 50 -16.75 -2.28 -6.77
CA PHE A 50 -18.07 -1.83 -6.32
C PHE A 50 -18.26 -0.36 -6.69
N GLU A 51 -19.24 -0.09 -7.53
CA GLU A 51 -19.58 1.27 -7.98
C GLU A 51 -21.10 1.39 -8.19
N PRO A 52 -21.81 2.09 -7.31
CA PRO A 52 -23.27 2.27 -7.45
C PRO A 52 -23.64 3.16 -8.65
N ASN A 53 -22.75 4.04 -9.12
CA ASN A 53 -22.98 4.84 -10.30
C ASN A 53 -22.77 4.02 -11.57
N LYS A 54 -23.88 3.61 -12.20
CA LYS A 54 -23.85 2.77 -13.40
C LYS A 54 -23.02 3.36 -14.55
N LYS A 55 -22.96 4.69 -14.69
CA LYS A 55 -22.17 5.33 -15.76
C LYS A 55 -20.66 5.13 -15.52
N LEU A 56 -20.21 5.28 -14.28
CA LEU A 56 -18.81 5.05 -13.89
C LEU A 56 -18.45 3.57 -14.02
N LEU A 57 -19.34 2.68 -13.57
CA LEU A 57 -19.13 1.25 -13.72
C LEU A 57 -18.99 0.85 -15.18
N SER A 58 -19.88 1.35 -16.06
CA SER A 58 -19.78 1.06 -17.51
C SER A 58 -18.51 1.62 -18.14
N TYR A 59 -17.97 2.72 -17.62
CA TYR A 59 -16.66 3.21 -18.04
C TYR A 59 -15.54 2.23 -17.68
N THR A 60 -15.53 1.69 -16.44
CA THR A 60 -14.52 0.71 -16.02
C THR A 60 -14.68 -0.64 -16.73
N GLU A 61 -15.92 -1.06 -17.04
CA GLU A 61 -16.19 -2.24 -17.84
C GLU A 61 -15.52 -2.14 -19.23
N ILE A 62 -15.61 -0.98 -19.88
CA ILE A 62 -14.95 -0.73 -21.18
C ILE A 62 -13.43 -0.63 -20.99
N LYS A 63 -12.98 0.10 -19.98
CA LYS A 63 -11.55 0.31 -19.70
C LYS A 63 -10.81 -1.01 -19.52
N TYR A 64 -11.43 -1.97 -18.87
CA TYR A 64 -10.84 -3.26 -18.50
C TYR A 64 -11.37 -4.44 -19.30
N GLU A 65 -11.94 -4.20 -20.49
CA GLU A 65 -12.57 -5.27 -21.32
C GLU A 65 -11.66 -6.45 -21.66
N TYR A 66 -10.35 -6.22 -21.69
CA TYR A 66 -9.33 -7.24 -21.96
C TYR A 66 -8.65 -7.83 -20.71
N GLN A 67 -9.00 -7.33 -19.54
CA GLN A 67 -8.44 -7.84 -18.30
C GLN A 67 -9.26 -9.03 -17.79
N LYS A 68 -8.55 -10.04 -17.28
CA LYS A 68 -9.19 -11.21 -16.68
C LYS A 68 -9.39 -10.99 -15.17
N ASN A 69 -10.24 -11.82 -14.59
CA ASN A 69 -10.43 -11.87 -13.13
C ASN A 69 -10.95 -10.56 -12.51
N ILE A 70 -11.64 -9.72 -13.28
CA ILE A 70 -12.31 -8.52 -12.77
C ILE A 70 -13.83 -8.77 -12.73
N ARG A 71 -14.46 -8.41 -11.61
CA ARG A 71 -15.91 -8.40 -11.44
C ARG A 71 -16.41 -7.00 -11.17
N PHE A 72 -17.33 -6.55 -12.00
CA PHE A 72 -17.97 -5.24 -11.92
C PHE A 72 -19.31 -5.39 -11.21
N LEU A 73 -19.52 -4.60 -10.14
CA LEU A 73 -20.65 -4.75 -9.21
C LEU A 73 -21.34 -3.40 -9.05
N ASN A 74 -22.53 -3.28 -9.67
CA ASN A 74 -23.35 -2.07 -9.53
C ASN A 74 -24.08 -2.09 -8.18
N LEU A 75 -23.31 -2.01 -7.11
CA LEU A 75 -23.74 -2.12 -5.72
C LEU A 75 -22.97 -1.13 -4.85
N ALA A 76 -23.62 -0.60 -3.83
CA ALA A 76 -22.96 0.10 -2.75
C ALA A 76 -22.54 -0.89 -1.65
N LEU A 77 -21.36 -0.70 -1.05
CA LEU A 77 -21.00 -1.35 0.21
C LEU A 77 -21.65 -0.59 1.37
N TYR A 78 -22.33 -1.32 2.25
CA TYR A 78 -23.07 -0.70 3.35
C TYR A 78 -23.19 -1.64 4.55
N LYS A 79 -23.69 -1.13 5.68
CA LYS A 79 -23.90 -1.91 6.92
C LYS A 79 -25.03 -2.94 6.84
N GLU A 80 -25.94 -2.79 5.87
CA GLU A 80 -27.09 -3.65 5.66
C GLU A 80 -27.26 -3.98 4.17
N THR A 81 -27.89 -5.10 3.87
CA THR A 81 -28.22 -5.46 2.48
C THR A 81 -29.62 -4.99 2.15
N GLY A 82 -29.80 -4.34 1.02
CA GLY A 82 -31.09 -3.81 0.59
C GLY A 82 -30.95 -2.73 -0.47
N GLU A 83 -31.76 -1.69 -0.36
CA GLU A 83 -31.75 -0.55 -1.26
C GLU A 83 -31.68 0.75 -0.44
N ILE A 84 -30.76 1.64 -0.81
CA ILE A 84 -30.50 2.90 -0.10
C ILE A 84 -30.63 4.11 -1.04
N PRO A 85 -30.84 5.33 -0.49
CA PRO A 85 -30.74 6.56 -1.28
C PRO A 85 -29.35 6.67 -1.91
N PHE A 86 -29.29 7.27 -3.11
CA PHE A 86 -28.04 7.54 -3.81
C PHE A 86 -28.10 8.89 -4.51
N TYR A 87 -27.07 9.71 -4.35
CA TYR A 87 -27.00 11.07 -4.86
C TYR A 87 -25.77 11.22 -5.75
N TYR A 88 -25.94 11.87 -6.92
CA TYR A 88 -24.83 12.14 -7.83
C TYR A 88 -25.09 13.41 -8.66
N PHE A 89 -24.05 14.00 -9.23
CA PHE A 89 -24.15 15.16 -10.11
C PHE A 89 -24.03 14.74 -11.58
N GLU A 90 -25.01 15.04 -12.40
CA GLU A 90 -25.11 14.49 -13.77
C GLU A 90 -24.03 14.98 -14.73
N ASN A 91 -23.48 16.19 -14.51
CA ASN A 91 -22.58 16.87 -15.44
C ASN A 91 -21.15 17.09 -14.92
N PHE A 92 -20.86 16.71 -13.72
CA PHE A 92 -19.49 16.67 -13.21
C PHE A 92 -18.96 15.25 -13.36
N ASN A 93 -17.84 15.01 -13.92
CA ASN A 93 -17.18 13.72 -14.09
C ASN A 93 -17.71 12.55 -13.22
N ASN A 94 -18.86 12.70 -12.58
CA ASN A 94 -19.58 11.84 -11.64
C ASN A 94 -18.71 11.38 -10.44
N GLU A 95 -17.62 12.07 -10.14
CA GLU A 95 -16.65 11.68 -9.12
C GLU A 95 -17.16 11.89 -7.68
N LEU A 96 -18.19 12.74 -7.51
CA LEU A 96 -18.77 13.08 -6.22
C LEU A 96 -20.15 12.42 -6.05
N SER A 97 -20.17 11.08 -6.02
CA SER A 97 -21.39 10.32 -5.78
C SER A 97 -21.39 9.81 -4.33
N SER A 98 -22.52 9.97 -3.60
CA SER A 98 -22.60 9.52 -2.22
C SER A 98 -23.99 9.01 -1.88
N ILE A 99 -24.11 8.17 -0.86
CA ILE A 99 -25.39 7.80 -0.26
C ILE A 99 -25.93 8.88 0.66
N TYR A 100 -25.11 9.87 1.00
CA TYR A 100 -25.51 11.02 1.82
C TYR A 100 -25.74 12.25 0.95
N LYS A 101 -26.85 12.98 1.25
CA LYS A 101 -27.19 14.19 0.52
C LYS A 101 -26.16 15.28 0.76
N ASP A 102 -25.61 15.80 -0.35
CA ASP A 102 -24.78 16.99 -0.31
C ASP A 102 -25.62 18.24 -0.60
N ASP A 103 -25.81 19.08 0.40
CA ASP A 103 -26.50 20.36 0.26
C ASP A 103 -25.56 21.49 -0.20
N THR A 104 -24.26 21.22 -0.40
CA THR A 104 -23.32 22.19 -0.97
C THR A 104 -23.61 22.33 -2.47
N LYS A 105 -23.85 23.57 -2.90
CA LYS A 105 -24.09 23.88 -4.33
C LYS A 105 -22.75 23.90 -5.07
N TRP A 106 -22.27 22.74 -5.48
CA TRP A 106 -21.12 22.65 -6.38
C TRP A 106 -21.49 23.26 -7.75
N GLY A 107 -21.07 24.50 -7.98
CA GLY A 107 -21.22 25.16 -9.27
C GLY A 107 -22.65 25.32 -9.81
N GLY A 108 -23.67 25.18 -8.95
CA GLY A 108 -25.07 25.30 -9.35
C GLY A 108 -25.65 24.09 -10.10
N LEU A 109 -24.94 22.98 -10.13
CA LEU A 109 -25.39 21.75 -10.81
C LEU A 109 -26.52 21.05 -10.04
N PRO A 110 -27.51 20.49 -10.75
CA PRO A 110 -28.59 19.74 -10.12
C PRO A 110 -28.06 18.45 -9.52
N LEU A 111 -28.36 18.24 -8.24
CA LEU A 111 -28.16 16.96 -7.56
C LEU A 111 -29.26 15.99 -8.02
N VAL A 112 -28.89 14.87 -8.60
CA VAL A 112 -29.80 13.79 -8.93
C VAL A 112 -29.99 12.91 -7.71
N HIS A 113 -31.24 12.65 -7.35
CA HIS A 113 -31.62 11.75 -6.29
C HIS A 113 -32.19 10.47 -6.88
N GLY A 114 -31.59 9.36 -6.55
CA GLY A 114 -31.98 8.01 -6.94
C GLY A 114 -31.93 7.02 -5.78
N ARG A 115 -31.94 5.77 -6.13
CA ARG A 115 -31.70 4.65 -5.21
C ARG A 115 -30.72 3.69 -5.84
N THR A 116 -29.98 2.97 -5.00
CA THR A 116 -29.07 1.92 -5.43
C THR A 116 -29.19 0.70 -4.52
N ASP A 117 -28.96 -0.47 -5.09
CA ASP A 117 -28.82 -1.67 -4.28
C ASP A 117 -27.53 -1.62 -3.46
N CYS A 118 -27.58 -2.16 -2.25
CA CYS A 118 -26.44 -2.25 -1.35
C CYS A 118 -26.31 -3.63 -0.73
N ILE A 119 -25.07 -3.96 -0.34
CA ILE A 119 -24.74 -5.24 0.27
C ILE A 119 -23.70 -5.05 1.39
N THR A 120 -23.80 -5.88 2.43
CA THR A 120 -22.71 -5.99 3.39
C THR A 120 -21.57 -6.81 2.79
N LEU A 121 -20.33 -6.44 3.08
CA LEU A 121 -19.16 -7.19 2.58
C LEU A 121 -19.13 -8.62 3.16
N ASP A 122 -19.58 -8.80 4.41
CA ASP A 122 -19.73 -10.13 5.02
C ASP A 122 -20.64 -11.05 4.20
N LYS A 123 -21.80 -10.53 3.74
CA LYS A 123 -22.72 -11.28 2.90
C LYS A 123 -22.14 -11.55 1.53
N PHE A 124 -21.56 -10.53 0.89
CA PHE A 124 -20.94 -10.67 -0.42
C PHE A 124 -19.87 -11.76 -0.43
N CYS A 125 -18.94 -11.72 0.51
CA CYS A 125 -17.87 -12.71 0.62
C CYS A 125 -18.42 -14.12 0.89
N LYS A 126 -19.42 -14.24 1.75
CA LYS A 126 -20.09 -15.52 2.01
C LYS A 126 -20.73 -16.10 0.75
N ASP A 127 -21.48 -15.30 0.01
CA ASP A 127 -22.22 -15.74 -1.19
C ASP A 127 -21.26 -16.11 -2.33
N ASN A 128 -20.10 -15.45 -2.42
CA ASN A 128 -19.06 -15.69 -3.43
C ASN A 128 -17.95 -16.65 -2.96
N LYS A 129 -18.05 -17.23 -1.76
CA LYS A 129 -17.06 -18.16 -1.16
C LYS A 129 -15.66 -17.53 -1.03
N ILE A 130 -15.60 -16.25 -0.78
CA ILE A 130 -14.37 -15.52 -0.48
C ILE A 130 -14.12 -15.65 1.02
N SER A 131 -13.08 -16.37 1.39
CA SER A 131 -12.70 -16.60 2.80
C SER A 131 -11.69 -15.59 3.31
N HIS A 132 -10.98 -14.92 2.41
CA HIS A 132 -9.95 -13.94 2.75
C HIS A 132 -9.91 -12.83 1.70
N ILE A 133 -9.56 -11.62 2.13
CA ILE A 133 -9.34 -10.43 1.29
C ILE A 133 -7.93 -9.95 1.56
N ASP A 134 -7.11 -9.85 0.53
CA ASP A 134 -5.75 -9.32 0.66
C ASP A 134 -5.76 -7.80 0.82
N TYR A 135 -6.60 -7.10 0.06
CA TYR A 135 -6.71 -5.64 0.14
C TYR A 135 -8.17 -5.18 -0.03
N LEU A 136 -8.66 -4.44 0.94
CA LEU A 136 -9.95 -3.76 0.91
C LEU A 136 -9.71 -2.24 0.89
N LYS A 137 -10.06 -1.58 -0.21
CA LYS A 137 -10.15 -0.12 -0.26
C LYS A 137 -11.59 0.31 -0.04
N LEU A 138 -11.80 1.28 0.81
CA LEU A 138 -13.06 2.00 0.99
C LEU A 138 -12.81 3.49 0.76
N ASP A 139 -13.47 4.04 -0.23
CA ASP A 139 -13.50 5.45 -0.59
C ASP A 139 -14.94 5.73 -1.04
N LEU A 140 -15.80 5.87 -0.05
CA LEU A 140 -17.23 5.84 -0.21
C LEU A 140 -17.89 7.18 0.10
N GLU A 141 -17.09 8.25 0.01
CA GLU A 141 -17.57 9.63 0.20
C GLU A 141 -18.34 9.81 1.52
N GLY A 142 -17.77 9.25 2.62
CA GLY A 142 -18.28 9.35 3.97
C GLY A 142 -19.07 8.15 4.49
N SER A 143 -19.35 7.13 3.66
CA SER A 143 -20.04 5.91 4.11
C SER A 143 -19.11 4.75 4.46
N ASP A 144 -17.81 5.01 4.59
CA ASP A 144 -16.76 4.03 4.93
C ASP A 144 -17.04 3.35 6.27
N VAL A 145 -17.49 4.11 7.27
CA VAL A 145 -17.87 3.59 8.59
C VAL A 145 -19.05 2.61 8.46
N ASP A 146 -20.07 2.95 7.67
CA ASP A 146 -21.19 2.04 7.42
C ASP A 146 -20.74 0.75 6.72
N ALA A 147 -19.82 0.86 5.74
CA ALA A 147 -19.26 -0.30 5.07
C ALA A 147 -18.44 -1.17 6.03
N LEU A 148 -17.62 -0.57 6.91
CA LEU A 148 -16.89 -1.29 7.96
C LEU A 148 -17.83 -2.00 8.94
N MET A 149 -18.98 -1.39 9.27
CA MET A 149 -20.03 -2.05 10.06
C MET A 149 -20.63 -3.27 9.36
N GLY A 150 -20.56 -3.32 8.01
CA GLY A 150 -20.89 -4.48 7.17
C GLY A 150 -19.82 -5.55 7.06
N CYS A 151 -18.66 -5.36 7.72
CA CYS A 151 -17.49 -6.26 7.67
C CYS A 151 -17.22 -6.96 9.02
N LYS A 152 -18.17 -6.98 9.95
CA LYS A 152 -17.94 -7.42 11.34
C LYS A 152 -17.38 -8.84 11.43
N ARG A 153 -17.89 -9.77 10.64
CA ARG A 153 -17.42 -11.15 10.62
C ARG A 153 -15.99 -11.22 10.07
N LEU A 154 -15.74 -10.60 8.92
CA LEU A 154 -14.42 -10.59 8.28
C LEU A 154 -13.35 -9.98 9.20
N ILE A 155 -13.66 -8.89 9.89
CA ILE A 155 -12.76 -8.24 10.87
C ILE A 155 -12.50 -9.18 12.06
N SER A 156 -13.56 -9.77 12.63
CA SER A 156 -13.43 -10.66 13.80
C SER A 156 -12.71 -11.98 13.50
N GLU A 157 -12.81 -12.49 12.27
CA GLU A 157 -12.15 -13.71 11.79
C GLU A 157 -10.75 -13.46 11.24
N ASP A 158 -10.23 -12.22 11.28
CA ASP A 158 -8.94 -11.84 10.70
C ASP A 158 -8.83 -12.16 9.20
N ALA A 159 -9.94 -11.96 8.50
CA ALA A 159 -10.08 -12.34 7.11
C ALA A 159 -9.73 -11.20 6.12
N ILE A 160 -9.14 -10.09 6.58
CA ILE A 160 -8.69 -8.98 5.74
C ILE A 160 -7.26 -8.61 6.14
N THR A 161 -6.33 -8.68 5.19
CA THR A 161 -4.93 -8.35 5.45
C THR A 161 -4.72 -6.86 5.57
N ILE A 162 -5.24 -6.07 4.61
CA ILE A 162 -5.09 -4.62 4.57
C ILE A 162 -6.45 -3.98 4.30
N ILE A 163 -6.77 -2.95 5.06
CA ILE A 163 -7.91 -2.08 4.83
C ILE A 163 -7.38 -0.65 4.64
N GLN A 164 -7.75 -0.02 3.54
CA GLN A 164 -7.53 1.40 3.28
C GLN A 164 -8.87 2.12 3.37
N ILE A 165 -8.90 3.22 4.10
CA ILE A 165 -10.04 4.14 4.13
C ILE A 165 -9.58 5.55 3.78
N GLU A 166 -10.44 6.34 3.14
CA GLU A 166 -10.22 7.76 2.92
C GLU A 166 -11.02 8.57 3.94
N TYR A 167 -10.32 9.20 4.91
CA TYR A 167 -10.94 10.16 5.81
C TYR A 167 -11.00 11.53 5.17
N SER A 168 -12.20 12.07 5.05
CA SER A 168 -12.43 13.36 4.42
C SER A 168 -13.56 14.15 5.12
N GLU A 169 -13.80 15.37 4.67
CA GLU A 169 -14.93 16.20 5.17
C GLU A 169 -16.30 15.54 4.96
N HIS A 170 -16.38 14.53 4.09
CA HIS A 170 -17.61 13.78 3.82
C HIS A 170 -18.12 13.02 5.05
N TYR A 171 -17.23 12.63 5.97
CA TYR A 171 -17.62 12.01 7.24
C TYR A 171 -18.58 12.87 8.05
N LYS A 172 -18.40 14.20 8.06
CA LYS A 172 -19.31 15.13 8.76
C LYS A 172 -20.71 15.10 8.17
N ARG A 173 -20.84 14.96 6.83
CA ARG A 173 -22.16 14.84 6.16
C ARG A 173 -22.86 13.54 6.51
N ALA A 174 -22.11 12.49 6.64
CA ALA A 174 -22.59 11.18 7.05
C ALA A 174 -22.95 11.11 8.55
N ASN A 175 -22.70 12.18 9.30
CA ASN A 175 -22.77 12.21 10.76
C ASN A 175 -21.87 11.13 11.39
N HIS A 176 -20.74 10.86 10.75
CA HIS A 176 -19.69 9.98 11.22
C HIS A 176 -18.46 10.77 11.66
N SER A 177 -17.61 10.11 12.42
CA SER A 177 -16.30 10.62 12.84
C SER A 177 -15.25 9.54 12.67
N ILE A 178 -14.00 9.95 12.51
CA ILE A 178 -12.87 9.01 12.46
C ILE A 178 -12.74 8.21 13.76
N ARG A 179 -13.23 8.75 14.90
CA ARG A 179 -13.30 8.03 16.20
C ARG A 179 -14.03 6.69 16.07
N GLU A 180 -15.11 6.63 15.29
CA GLU A 180 -15.87 5.39 15.11
C GLU A 180 -15.04 4.30 14.44
N VAL A 181 -14.12 4.69 13.53
CA VAL A 181 -13.14 3.75 12.92
C VAL A 181 -12.23 3.18 14.00
N PHE A 182 -11.66 4.04 14.85
CA PHE A 182 -10.81 3.59 15.96
C PHE A 182 -11.58 2.67 16.93
N ASP A 183 -12.85 2.98 17.21
CA ASP A 183 -13.70 2.17 18.08
C ASP A 183 -14.01 0.79 17.45
N ILE A 184 -14.22 0.71 16.12
CA ILE A 184 -14.44 -0.56 15.42
C ILE A 184 -13.23 -1.48 15.57
N PHE A 185 -12.01 -0.95 15.46
CA PHE A 185 -10.79 -1.74 15.50
C PHE A 185 -10.18 -1.90 16.91
N LYS A 186 -10.74 -1.23 17.89
CA LYS A 186 -10.32 -1.34 19.29
C LYS A 186 -10.40 -2.80 19.77
N ASN A 187 -9.31 -3.31 20.34
CA ASN A 187 -9.19 -4.68 20.84
C ASN A 187 -9.30 -5.79 19.78
N THR A 188 -9.20 -5.48 18.50
CA THR A 188 -9.20 -6.49 17.42
C THR A 188 -7.79 -6.99 17.08
N GLY A 189 -6.77 -6.29 17.53
CA GLY A 189 -5.37 -6.50 17.14
C GLY A 189 -4.96 -5.82 15.84
N TYR A 190 -5.88 -5.16 15.15
CA TYR A 190 -5.54 -4.28 14.04
C TYR A 190 -4.89 -2.99 14.56
N ARG A 191 -3.92 -2.50 13.82
CA ARG A 191 -3.24 -1.22 14.02
C ARG A 191 -3.68 -0.26 12.92
N ILE A 192 -3.70 1.02 13.21
CA ILE A 192 -4.08 2.09 12.29
C ILE A 192 -2.82 2.90 11.98
N TYR A 193 -2.55 3.13 10.70
CA TYR A 193 -1.41 3.90 10.22
C TYR A 193 -1.89 5.07 9.37
N SER A 194 -1.32 6.25 9.57
CA SER A 194 -1.36 7.36 8.62
C SER A 194 -0.20 7.24 7.65
N PHE A 195 -0.26 7.97 6.53
CA PHE A 195 0.78 8.01 5.52
C PHE A 195 1.05 9.45 5.08
N ASP A 196 2.30 9.86 5.19
CA ASP A 196 2.84 11.16 4.77
C ASP A 196 4.19 10.99 4.05
N GLY A 197 4.27 10.00 3.16
CA GLY A 197 5.52 9.50 2.60
C GLY A 197 6.11 8.35 3.43
N ASN A 198 5.70 8.20 4.68
CA ASN A 198 6.01 7.10 5.59
C ASN A 198 4.77 6.66 6.33
N TYR A 199 4.71 5.38 6.74
CA TYR A 199 3.63 4.91 7.61
C TYR A 199 3.95 5.25 9.06
N SER A 200 3.03 5.92 9.73
CA SER A 200 3.11 6.23 11.15
C SER A 200 1.95 5.60 11.89
N GLU A 201 2.24 4.72 12.86
CA GLU A 201 1.18 4.10 13.66
C GLU A 201 0.49 5.16 14.52
N VAL A 202 -0.82 5.23 14.38
CA VAL A 202 -1.68 6.15 15.15
C VAL A 202 -2.18 5.41 16.38
N VAL A 203 -1.52 5.62 17.51
CA VAL A 203 -1.82 4.91 18.77
C VAL A 203 -2.93 5.57 19.57
N GLU A 204 -3.11 6.87 19.41
CA GLU A 204 -4.14 7.65 20.10
C GLU A 204 -4.95 8.46 19.10
N PHE A 205 -6.25 8.56 19.38
CA PHE A 205 -7.16 9.38 18.59
C PHE A 205 -6.98 10.86 18.94
N GLU A 206 -6.85 11.68 17.92
CA GLU A 206 -6.87 13.14 18.02
C GLU A 206 -8.08 13.70 17.26
N ASP A 207 -8.71 14.74 17.79
CA ASP A 207 -9.91 15.33 17.18
C ASP A 207 -9.57 16.18 15.94
N ASP A 208 -8.30 16.50 15.71
CA ASP A 208 -7.80 17.42 14.67
C ASP A 208 -7.18 16.70 13.45
N PHE A 209 -7.52 15.43 13.20
CA PHE A 209 -7.05 14.77 11.99
C PHE A 209 -7.45 15.53 10.73
N ILE A 210 -6.45 15.82 9.92
CA ILE A 210 -6.66 16.34 8.56
C ILE A 210 -7.15 15.24 7.62
N PRO A 211 -7.86 15.57 6.54
CA PRO A 211 -8.24 14.60 5.52
C PRO A 211 -7.03 13.84 4.98
N GLN A 212 -7.07 12.51 5.04
CA GLN A 212 -5.98 11.63 4.61
C GLN A 212 -6.44 10.17 4.45
N ASN A 213 -5.59 9.35 3.83
CA ASN A 213 -5.75 7.90 3.84
C ASN A 213 -5.24 7.29 5.14
N PHE A 214 -5.98 6.33 5.69
CA PHE A 214 -5.53 5.47 6.78
C PHE A 214 -5.43 4.03 6.29
N ILE A 215 -4.36 3.36 6.73
CA ILE A 215 -4.13 1.93 6.52
C ILE A 215 -4.37 1.20 7.84
N ILE A 216 -5.19 0.16 7.79
CA ILE A 216 -5.59 -0.63 8.95
C ILE A 216 -5.20 -2.08 8.69
N THR A 217 -4.35 -2.64 9.54
CA THR A 217 -3.81 -3.99 9.36
C THR A 217 -3.33 -4.58 10.69
N LYS A 218 -3.27 -5.91 10.79
CA LYS A 218 -2.57 -6.60 11.89
C LYS A 218 -1.06 -6.73 11.64
N ARG A 219 -0.60 -6.42 10.44
CA ARG A 219 0.83 -6.43 10.11
C ARG A 219 1.52 -5.24 10.76
N GLU A 220 2.70 -5.45 11.27
CA GLU A 220 3.58 -4.36 11.66
C GLU A 220 4.17 -3.76 10.37
N ILE A 221 3.73 -2.54 10.03
CA ILE A 221 4.32 -1.84 8.91
C ILE A 221 5.58 -1.15 9.42
N ARG A 222 6.72 -1.57 8.89
CA ARG A 222 7.99 -0.94 9.17
C ARG A 222 8.32 -0.02 8.01
N ASN A 223 8.63 1.22 8.31
CA ASN A 223 9.09 2.17 7.30
C ASN A 223 10.50 1.79 6.88
N TYR A 224 10.57 1.02 5.83
CA TYR A 224 11.74 0.97 5.00
C TYR A 224 11.57 2.11 4.02
N SER A 225 12.49 3.05 3.95
CA SER A 225 12.42 4.24 3.12
C SER A 225 11.73 3.96 1.77
N ILE A 226 10.47 4.38 1.66
CA ILE A 226 9.55 3.99 0.56
C ILE A 226 9.92 4.66 -0.77
N GLY A 227 10.98 5.48 -0.83
CA GLY A 227 11.37 6.16 -2.06
C GLY A 227 11.93 5.22 -3.13
N TRP A 228 13.20 4.91 -3.00
CA TRP A 228 13.99 4.22 -4.04
C TRP A 228 13.96 2.69 -3.94
N ASN A 229 13.50 2.13 -2.80
CA ASN A 229 13.66 0.71 -2.45
C ASN A 229 12.38 -0.13 -2.58
N THR A 230 11.25 0.48 -2.96
CA THR A 230 9.97 -0.23 -3.07
C THR A 230 10.04 -1.38 -4.08
N GLU A 231 10.71 -1.16 -5.20
CA GLU A 231 10.90 -2.16 -6.24
C GLU A 231 11.75 -3.35 -5.74
N PHE A 232 12.82 -3.08 -4.98
CA PHE A 232 13.63 -4.12 -4.36
C PHE A 232 12.82 -4.95 -3.36
N ILE A 233 12.10 -4.30 -2.45
CA ILE A 233 11.25 -4.96 -1.46
C ILE A 233 10.22 -5.85 -2.15
N TYR A 234 9.55 -5.31 -3.17
CA TYR A 234 8.54 -6.02 -3.92
C TYR A 234 9.10 -7.26 -4.65
N ASN A 235 10.23 -7.10 -5.35
CA ASN A 235 10.83 -8.18 -6.13
C ASN A 235 11.48 -9.26 -5.26
N THR A 236 11.88 -8.96 -4.04
CA THR A 236 12.57 -9.90 -3.15
C THR A 236 11.65 -10.62 -2.18
N ALA A 237 10.54 -10.01 -1.75
CA ALA A 237 9.61 -10.63 -0.80
C ALA A 237 9.08 -12.01 -1.24
N PRO A 238 8.73 -12.24 -2.53
CA PRO A 238 8.27 -13.54 -3.00
C PRO A 238 9.36 -14.62 -3.08
N LEU A 239 10.65 -14.24 -3.05
CA LEU A 239 11.76 -15.18 -3.24
C LEU A 239 11.99 -16.10 -2.05
N GLY A 240 11.39 -15.76 -0.88
CA GLY A 240 11.52 -16.58 0.33
C GLY A 240 12.66 -16.13 1.25
N LYS A 241 13.25 -17.09 1.97
CA LYS A 241 14.28 -16.85 2.97
C LYS A 241 15.65 -17.40 2.51
N PHE A 242 16.71 -16.71 2.91
CA PHE A 242 18.09 -17.00 2.51
C PHE A 242 19.00 -17.17 3.72
N ASP A 243 20.06 -17.94 3.57
CA ASP A 243 21.09 -18.12 4.62
C ASP A 243 22.20 -17.07 4.49
N MET A 244 22.51 -16.67 3.25
CA MET A 244 23.56 -15.69 3.00
C MET A 244 23.21 -14.77 1.83
N VAL A 245 23.12 -13.49 2.12
CA VAL A 245 22.85 -12.44 1.13
C VAL A 245 24.08 -11.57 0.95
N LEU A 246 24.40 -11.21 -0.29
CA LEU A 246 25.38 -10.17 -0.62
C LEU A 246 24.64 -8.90 -1.02
N GLU A 247 24.98 -7.79 -0.40
CA GLU A 247 24.52 -6.45 -0.75
C GLU A 247 25.73 -5.59 -1.14
N VAL A 248 25.70 -5.04 -2.35
CA VAL A 248 26.69 -4.07 -2.83
C VAL A 248 26.03 -2.71 -2.93
N GLY A 249 26.49 -1.75 -2.13
CA GLY A 249 25.82 -0.46 -1.95
C GLY A 249 24.86 -0.49 -0.76
N GLY A 250 25.42 -0.53 0.45
CA GLY A 250 24.61 -0.55 1.69
C GLY A 250 24.04 0.82 2.08
N PHE A 251 24.65 1.89 1.58
CA PHE A 251 24.25 3.29 1.81
C PHE A 251 23.90 3.56 3.29
N GLU A 252 22.68 3.98 3.59
CA GLU A 252 22.21 4.22 4.97
C GLU A 252 21.77 2.94 5.71
N GLY A 253 21.85 1.75 5.08
CA GLY A 253 21.52 0.46 5.69
C GLY A 253 20.03 0.14 5.75
N ILE A 254 19.19 0.84 5.01
CA ILE A 254 17.74 0.61 5.00
C ILE A 254 17.40 -0.73 4.32
N ASN A 255 17.97 -0.98 3.14
CA ASN A 255 17.83 -2.27 2.45
C ASN A 255 18.46 -3.40 3.26
N THR A 256 19.65 -3.18 3.82
CA THR A 256 20.32 -4.12 4.72
C THR A 256 19.41 -4.54 5.86
N LYS A 257 18.76 -3.58 6.52
CA LYS A 257 17.82 -3.84 7.59
C LYS A 257 16.62 -4.67 7.11
N TYR A 258 16.02 -4.29 5.99
CA TYR A 258 14.92 -5.05 5.39
C TYR A 258 15.33 -6.50 5.10
N ILE A 259 16.48 -6.73 4.47
CA ILE A 259 17.02 -8.07 4.20
C ILE A 259 17.13 -8.86 5.50
N CYS A 260 17.75 -8.29 6.52
CA CYS A 260 17.93 -8.94 7.82
C CYS A 260 16.61 -9.36 8.47
N GLU A 261 15.61 -8.49 8.42
CA GLU A 261 14.34 -8.71 9.13
C GLU A 261 13.36 -9.59 8.35
N ASN A 262 13.44 -9.57 7.00
CA ASN A 262 12.42 -10.20 6.16
C ASN A 262 12.92 -11.34 5.26
N LEU A 263 14.19 -11.32 4.86
CA LEU A 263 14.72 -12.26 3.87
C LEU A 263 15.72 -13.29 4.42
N LEU A 264 16.11 -13.22 5.68
CA LEU A 264 17.02 -14.19 6.27
C LEU A 264 16.29 -15.33 6.98
N ASN A 265 16.86 -16.53 6.85
CA ASN A 265 16.57 -17.65 7.76
C ASN A 265 17.11 -17.36 9.16
N GLU A 266 16.70 -18.17 10.14
CA GLU A 266 17.28 -18.11 11.48
C GLU A 266 18.79 -18.44 11.39
N GLY A 267 19.63 -17.54 11.88
CA GLY A 267 21.09 -17.64 11.77
C GLY A 267 21.69 -17.17 10.44
N GLY A 268 20.88 -16.75 9.49
CA GLY A 268 21.31 -16.15 8.24
C GLY A 268 22.02 -14.80 8.45
N ARG A 269 22.73 -14.32 7.43
CA ARG A 269 23.50 -13.08 7.48
C ARG A 269 23.55 -12.34 6.17
N VAL A 270 23.81 -11.03 6.25
CA VAL A 270 24.10 -10.19 5.09
C VAL A 270 25.57 -9.81 5.07
N ASN A 271 26.23 -10.03 3.94
CA ASN A 271 27.54 -9.44 3.65
C ASN A 271 27.30 -8.13 2.89
N VAL A 272 27.69 -7.01 3.47
CA VAL A 272 27.48 -5.67 2.91
C VAL A 272 28.82 -5.12 2.46
N VAL A 273 28.90 -4.71 1.20
CA VAL A 273 30.07 -4.05 0.61
C VAL A 273 29.72 -2.61 0.29
N ASP A 274 30.30 -1.66 1.01
CA ASP A 274 30.08 -0.23 0.82
C ASP A 274 31.21 0.58 1.46
N PRO A 275 31.74 1.62 0.80
CA PRO A 275 32.71 2.54 1.41
C PRO A 275 32.15 3.28 2.63
N LEU A 276 30.85 3.57 2.63
CA LEU A 276 30.16 4.38 3.64
C LEU A 276 30.89 5.71 3.88
N GLU A 277 31.31 6.32 2.77
CA GLU A 277 31.98 7.63 2.76
C GLU A 277 30.97 8.72 2.52
N ASP A 278 31.20 9.87 3.15
CA ASP A 278 30.40 11.06 2.89
C ASP A 278 30.68 11.57 1.48
N TYR A 279 29.66 11.99 0.76
CA TYR A 279 29.80 12.50 -0.59
C TYR A 279 28.86 13.67 -0.89
N TYR A 280 29.14 14.35 -2.00
CA TYR A 280 28.39 15.48 -2.49
C TYR A 280 27.91 15.20 -3.91
N ILE A 281 26.63 15.50 -4.17
CA ILE A 281 26.06 15.42 -5.53
C ILE A 281 25.95 16.83 -6.10
N GLU A 282 26.76 17.12 -7.13
CA GLU A 282 26.72 18.40 -7.83
C GLU A 282 25.40 18.53 -8.60
N GLY A 283 24.68 19.61 -8.37
CA GLY A 283 23.38 19.89 -9.03
C GLY A 283 22.15 19.41 -8.27
N ASP A 284 22.30 18.64 -7.22
CA ASP A 284 21.20 18.34 -6.29
C ASP A 284 20.97 19.54 -5.36
N THR A 285 19.81 20.19 -5.51
CA THR A 285 19.43 21.38 -4.74
C THR A 285 18.73 21.07 -3.43
N GLU A 286 18.22 19.86 -3.26
CA GLU A 286 17.46 19.44 -2.08
C GLU A 286 18.35 18.72 -1.07
N HIS A 287 19.17 17.78 -1.54
CA HIS A 287 20.03 16.95 -0.68
C HIS A 287 21.48 16.85 -1.20
N PRO A 288 22.21 17.97 -1.34
CA PRO A 288 23.52 17.97 -1.99
C PRO A 288 24.61 17.27 -1.18
N TYR A 289 24.40 17.01 0.11
CA TYR A 289 25.40 16.42 0.99
C TYR A 289 24.88 15.19 1.69
N PHE A 290 25.56 14.08 1.49
CA PHE A 290 25.35 12.86 2.25
C PHE A 290 26.45 12.74 3.30
N ARG A 291 26.11 13.08 4.55
CA ARG A 291 27.04 13.11 5.69
C ARG A 291 26.72 12.01 6.69
N ASP A 292 27.73 11.66 7.47
CA ASP A 292 27.60 10.67 8.54
C ASP A 292 27.12 9.29 8.07
N GLN A 293 27.38 8.91 6.81
CA GLN A 293 26.90 7.68 6.17
C GLN A 293 27.15 6.45 7.05
N HIS A 294 28.40 6.26 7.50
CA HIS A 294 28.73 5.15 8.38
C HIS A 294 27.93 5.12 9.69
N GLN A 295 27.72 6.27 10.33
CA GLN A 295 26.94 6.34 11.57
C GLN A 295 25.46 6.09 11.33
N ARG A 296 24.91 6.56 10.23
CA ARG A 296 23.54 6.29 9.81
C ARG A 296 23.35 4.80 9.56
N PHE A 297 24.24 4.18 8.78
CA PHE A 297 24.25 2.74 8.53
C PHE A 297 24.25 1.94 9.84
N LEU A 298 25.16 2.23 10.77
CA LEU A 298 25.24 1.54 12.06
C LEU A 298 23.98 1.70 12.92
N ARG A 299 23.35 2.88 12.89
CA ARG A 299 22.09 3.10 13.61
C ARG A 299 20.96 2.29 13.01
N ASN A 300 20.81 2.33 11.69
CA ASN A 300 19.72 1.67 10.99
C ASN A 300 19.83 0.14 11.02
N THR A 301 21.04 -0.40 11.00
CA THR A 301 21.29 -1.85 11.03
C THR A 301 21.52 -2.41 12.43
N LYS A 302 21.23 -1.64 13.47
CA LYS A 302 21.37 -2.09 14.87
C LYS A 302 20.52 -3.34 15.13
N GLY A 303 21.14 -4.42 15.55
CA GLY A 303 20.50 -5.72 15.79
C GLY A 303 20.49 -6.66 14.58
N CYS A 304 20.93 -6.20 13.41
CA CYS A 304 21.07 -7.04 12.22
C CYS A 304 22.32 -7.94 12.30
N THR A 305 22.22 -9.14 11.72
CA THR A 305 23.38 -10.04 11.57
C THR A 305 24.09 -9.74 10.25
N ILE A 306 25.07 -8.85 10.31
CA ILE A 306 25.81 -8.36 9.14
C ILE A 306 27.32 -8.55 9.25
N ASN A 307 27.99 -8.75 8.10
CA ASN A 307 29.42 -8.54 7.94
C ASN A 307 29.62 -7.34 7.02
N LEU A 308 30.19 -6.27 7.54
CA LEU A 308 30.43 -5.05 6.79
C LEU A 308 31.87 -5.05 6.23
N TYR A 309 31.96 -5.00 4.91
CA TYR A 309 33.23 -4.85 4.15
C TYR A 309 33.29 -3.41 3.67
N ARG A 310 34.02 -2.60 4.43
CA ARG A 310 34.05 -1.16 4.26
C ARG A 310 35.11 -0.76 3.22
N GLY A 311 34.71 -0.66 1.98
CA GLY A 311 35.57 -0.31 0.85
C GLY A 311 34.80 -0.36 -0.47
N LYS A 312 35.49 0.02 -1.53
CA LYS A 312 34.97 -0.06 -2.88
C LYS A 312 34.81 -1.52 -3.31
N SER A 313 33.77 -1.79 -4.13
CA SER A 313 33.46 -3.15 -4.59
C SER A 313 34.61 -3.85 -5.25
N GLU A 314 35.39 -3.16 -6.11
CA GLU A 314 36.56 -3.73 -6.80
C GLU A 314 37.68 -4.22 -5.85
N VAL A 315 37.68 -3.76 -4.61
CA VAL A 315 38.66 -4.16 -3.58
C VAL A 315 38.10 -5.22 -2.64
N GLU A 316 36.80 -5.10 -2.28
CA GLU A 316 36.20 -5.94 -1.26
C GLU A 316 35.57 -7.23 -1.81
N LEU A 317 34.93 -7.19 -3.00
CA LEU A 317 34.31 -8.39 -3.59
C LEU A 317 35.26 -9.56 -3.83
N PRO A 318 36.52 -9.36 -4.31
CA PRO A 318 37.48 -10.46 -4.45
C PRO A 318 37.76 -11.21 -3.15
N LYS A 319 37.59 -10.57 -1.98
CA LYS A 319 37.77 -11.22 -0.67
C LYS A 319 36.63 -12.18 -0.34
N LEU A 320 35.46 -12.02 -1.00
CA LEU A 320 34.25 -12.81 -0.82
C LEU A 320 34.10 -13.97 -1.80
N ASN A 321 34.99 -14.12 -2.77
CA ASN A 321 34.95 -15.13 -3.84
C ASN A 321 34.84 -16.60 -3.35
N ALA A 322 35.23 -16.89 -2.12
CA ALA A 322 35.11 -18.22 -1.52
C ALA A 322 33.74 -18.47 -0.87
N LEU A 323 32.91 -17.43 -0.73
CA LEU A 323 31.61 -17.53 -0.11
C LEU A 323 30.54 -17.76 -1.18
N ARG A 324 29.56 -18.59 -0.85
CA ARG A 324 28.36 -18.74 -1.68
C ARG A 324 27.27 -17.87 -1.11
N HIS A 325 26.65 -17.05 -1.95
CA HIS A 325 25.52 -16.24 -1.60
C HIS A 325 24.27 -16.77 -2.32
N ASP A 326 23.16 -16.83 -1.58
CA ASP A 326 21.87 -17.31 -2.10
C ASP A 326 21.16 -16.20 -2.88
N LEU A 327 21.43 -14.96 -2.52
CA LEU A 327 20.91 -13.74 -3.16
C LEU A 327 22.03 -12.70 -3.23
N CYS A 328 22.17 -12.06 -4.39
CA CYS A 328 23.02 -10.88 -4.57
C CYS A 328 22.14 -9.69 -4.95
N TYR A 329 22.24 -8.61 -4.17
CA TYR A 329 21.61 -7.34 -4.46
C TYR A 329 22.69 -6.29 -4.73
N VAL A 330 22.63 -5.68 -5.91
CA VAL A 330 23.63 -4.70 -6.36
C VAL A 330 22.92 -3.37 -6.57
N ASP A 331 23.22 -2.41 -5.69
CA ASP A 331 22.70 -1.04 -5.71
C ASP A 331 23.83 -0.06 -5.36
N GLY A 332 24.97 -0.28 -5.98
CA GLY A 332 26.17 0.54 -5.79
C GLY A 332 26.18 1.77 -6.67
N ASN A 333 27.37 2.13 -7.15
CA ASN A 333 27.53 3.27 -8.05
C ASN A 333 26.94 2.97 -9.44
N HIS A 334 25.99 3.82 -9.88
CA HIS A 334 25.23 3.67 -11.13
C HIS A 334 26.00 3.99 -12.42
N ASN A 335 27.32 4.19 -12.39
CA ASN A 335 28.14 4.28 -13.59
C ASN A 335 28.27 2.92 -14.27
N GLU A 336 28.08 2.85 -15.59
CA GLU A 336 28.07 1.61 -16.37
C GLU A 336 29.29 0.70 -16.09
N GLU A 337 30.51 1.26 -15.97
CA GLU A 337 31.71 0.52 -15.68
C GLU A 337 31.71 -0.16 -14.32
N ASN A 338 31.13 0.51 -13.29
CA ASN A 338 31.09 -0.01 -11.94
C ASN A 338 29.99 -1.09 -11.81
N VAL A 339 28.82 -0.87 -12.39
CA VAL A 339 27.74 -1.87 -12.41
C VAL A 339 28.19 -3.15 -13.10
N TYR A 340 28.89 -3.03 -14.23
CA TYR A 340 29.45 -4.20 -14.93
C TYR A 340 30.44 -4.96 -14.06
N PHE A 341 31.31 -4.25 -13.35
CA PHE A 341 32.26 -4.85 -12.43
C PHE A 341 31.58 -5.59 -11.28
N ASP A 342 30.59 -4.99 -10.69
CA ASP A 342 29.85 -5.56 -9.54
C ASP A 342 29.04 -6.82 -9.91
N LEU A 343 28.70 -6.98 -11.20
CA LEU A 343 27.96 -8.13 -11.73
C LEU A 343 28.85 -9.26 -12.26
N CYS A 344 30.15 -9.01 -12.52
CA CYS A 344 31.10 -9.98 -13.03
C CYS A 344 32.02 -10.57 -11.95
#